data_9799e12c6a4a55369916d6c3aebe859d
#
_entry.id   9799e12c6a4a55369916d6c3aebe859d
#
_cell.length_a   1.000
_cell.length_b   1.000
_cell.length_c   1.000
_cell.angle_alpha   90.00
_cell.angle_beta   90.00
_cell.angle_gamma   90.00
#
_symmetry.space_group_name_H-M   'P 1'
#
loop_
_entity.id
_entity.type
_entity.pdbx_description
1 polymer ?
#
loop_
_entity_poly.entity_id
_entity_poly.type
_entity_poly.pdbx_seq_one_letter_code
_entity_poly.pdbx_strand_id
1 'polypeptide(L)'
;MTGASNWRRTRLTTALAAAALALGLAACGGGDDATVGSASHPQPFTLDLDWYVNPDHSGIYSGLDRGYFKQAGLEVQPQVPSDPSAPIKEVAAGRADLAVSYEPEVLLAQDKGLDVEAVAALVDRPLTSLISLPKAEIVTPANLDGKTVGTAGIPYQSDYLETILQATGLPPSAAKEVNVGLNLLPTLIGGRVDAILGGFRNIEGVDLRLRGLDPRVVPVDQLGVPTYDELVLVARKSNVEDHPEAIRSFISALARGTDYAVAHPQEAANAVLSAGKGLDPTQTRAEVDATLPLLSEQRGRPYGYMNADEWREYAEWMSEHDLISSAPDPSEVLTNELLPEPAFG
;
A
#
# COMPACT_ATOMS: atom_id res chain seq x y z
N MET A 1 33.87 -80.02 4.77
CA MET A 1 33.70 -80.62 3.46
C MET A 1 33.63 -79.49 2.49
N THR A 2 34.79 -79.14 1.94
CA THR A 2 35.27 -79.41 0.57
C THR A 2 34.36 -78.72 -0.47
N GLY A 3 34.80 -77.92 -1.36
CA GLY A 3 36.14 -77.68 -1.89
C GLY A 3 36.16 -76.57 -2.87
N ALA A 4 37.33 -76.13 -3.06
CA ALA A 4 37.90 -75.15 -3.95
C ALA A 4 37.81 -75.52 -5.43
N SER A 5 37.96 -74.59 -6.30
CA SER A 5 38.98 -74.47 -7.39
C SER A 5 38.50 -73.46 -8.42
N ASN A 6 39.17 -72.37 -8.59
CA ASN A 6 40.37 -72.13 -9.40
C ASN A 6 40.17 -72.14 -10.92
N TRP A 7 40.69 -71.07 -11.50
CA TRP A 7 41.45 -70.94 -12.76
C TRP A 7 40.68 -70.32 -13.95
N ARG A 8 41.20 -69.51 -14.80
CA ARG A 8 42.50 -68.84 -15.09
C ARG A 8 42.26 -67.66 -16.04
N ARG A 9 43.03 -66.67 -15.85
CA ARG A 9 43.67 -65.79 -16.83
C ARG A 9 43.42 -66.09 -18.32
N THR A 10 43.09 -65.05 -19.09
CA THR A 10 43.86 -64.72 -20.31
C THR A 10 43.79 -63.21 -20.58
N ARG A 11 44.95 -62.65 -20.73
CA ARG A 11 45.21 -61.31 -21.24
C ARG A 11 45.11 -61.37 -22.76
N LEU A 12 44.60 -60.32 -23.39
CA LEU A 12 45.15 -59.81 -24.65
C LEU A 12 44.79 -58.32 -24.85
N THR A 13 45.77 -57.57 -24.99
CA THR A 13 46.03 -56.23 -25.44
C THR A 13 45.50 -55.95 -26.84
N THR A 14 45.05 -54.69 -27.08
CA THR A 14 45.41 -53.76 -28.18
C THR A 14 44.44 -52.61 -28.16
N ALA A 15 44.84 -51.45 -27.86
CA ALA A 15 45.51 -50.38 -28.59
C ALA A 15 44.53 -49.39 -29.25
N LEU A 16 44.59 -48.15 -28.76
CA LEU A 16 44.46 -46.82 -29.39
C LEU A 16 43.28 -46.55 -30.35
N ALA A 17 42.39 -45.60 -29.92
CA ALA A 17 42.08 -44.43 -30.71
C ALA A 17 41.71 -43.27 -29.76
N ALA A 18 42.60 -42.31 -29.63
CA ALA A 18 42.36 -41.03 -29.01
C ALA A 18 41.50 -40.19 -29.97
N ALA A 19 40.33 -39.78 -29.50
CA ALA A 19 39.60 -38.66 -30.09
C ALA A 19 39.30 -37.67 -28.95
N ALA A 20 40.16 -36.66 -28.85
CA ALA A 20 39.94 -35.51 -28.00
C ALA A 20 38.77 -34.70 -28.56
N LEU A 21 37.64 -34.69 -27.87
CA LEU A 21 36.62 -33.69 -28.01
C LEU A 21 36.72 -32.79 -26.78
N ALA A 22 37.51 -31.73 -26.91
CA ALA A 22 37.49 -30.59 -26.02
C ALA A 22 36.21 -29.82 -26.27
N LEU A 23 35.15 -30.16 -25.52
CA LEU A 23 34.01 -29.24 -25.34
C LEU A 23 34.41 -28.25 -24.25
N GLY A 24 34.68 -27.02 -24.68
CA GLY A 24 34.91 -25.90 -23.82
C GLY A 24 33.73 -25.68 -22.88
N LEU A 25 33.93 -25.91 -21.58
CA LEU A 25 33.14 -25.28 -20.55
C LEU A 25 33.49 -23.80 -20.57
N ALA A 26 32.71 -23.03 -21.36
CA ALA A 26 32.54 -21.61 -21.11
C ALA A 26 31.75 -21.50 -19.80
N ALA A 27 32.43 -21.46 -18.67
CA ALA A 27 31.91 -20.96 -17.44
C ALA A 27 31.67 -19.44 -17.64
N CYS A 28 30.51 -19.07 -18.17
CA CYS A 28 29.96 -17.76 -17.95
C CYS A 28 29.65 -17.68 -16.46
N GLY A 29 30.52 -17.07 -15.70
CA GLY A 29 30.21 -16.48 -14.41
C GLY A 29 29.27 -15.29 -14.70
N GLY A 30 27.98 -15.56 -14.85
CA GLY A 30 26.94 -14.59 -14.70
C GLY A 30 26.64 -14.53 -13.22
N GLY A 31 26.78 -13.37 -12.61
CA GLY A 31 26.13 -13.10 -11.34
C GLY A 31 24.66 -13.44 -11.50
N ASP A 32 24.05 -14.04 -10.49
CA ASP A 32 22.61 -14.17 -10.38
C ASP A 32 22.01 -12.77 -10.18
N ASP A 33 21.98 -11.97 -11.26
CA ASP A 33 21.00 -10.90 -11.36
C ASP A 33 19.64 -11.62 -11.41
N ALA A 34 18.88 -11.51 -10.34
CA ALA A 34 17.53 -12.05 -10.24
C ALA A 34 16.68 -11.43 -11.33
N THR A 35 16.67 -12.05 -12.52
CA THR A 35 15.94 -11.56 -13.68
C THR A 35 14.46 -11.70 -13.42
N VAL A 36 13.73 -10.59 -13.52
CA VAL A 36 12.25 -10.58 -13.55
C VAL A 36 11.78 -11.58 -14.61
N GLY A 37 10.66 -12.25 -14.38
CA GLY A 37 10.03 -13.13 -15.35
C GLY A 37 9.81 -12.43 -16.70
N SER A 38 9.38 -13.16 -17.69
CA SER A 38 8.99 -12.60 -18.97
C SER A 38 7.46 -12.60 -19.12
N ALA A 39 6.92 -11.83 -20.06
CA ALA A 39 5.49 -11.83 -20.37
C ALA A 39 4.92 -13.23 -20.72
N SER A 40 5.76 -14.13 -21.25
CA SER A 40 5.40 -15.53 -21.56
C SER A 40 5.59 -16.48 -20.37
N HIS A 41 6.42 -16.11 -19.40
CA HIS A 41 6.72 -16.85 -18.19
C HIS A 41 6.81 -15.88 -17.02
N PRO A 42 5.67 -15.29 -16.59
CA PRO A 42 5.68 -14.34 -15.50
C PRO A 42 5.99 -15.05 -14.18
N GLN A 43 6.76 -14.40 -13.32
CA GLN A 43 7.02 -14.92 -11.99
C GLN A 43 5.83 -14.61 -11.05
N PRO A 44 5.47 -15.51 -10.14
CA PRO A 44 4.50 -15.19 -9.09
C PRO A 44 4.92 -13.97 -8.30
N PHE A 45 3.95 -13.11 -7.96
CA PHE A 45 4.16 -11.90 -7.19
C PHE A 45 2.95 -11.63 -6.31
N THR A 46 3.13 -11.63 -5.00
CA THR A 46 2.08 -11.47 -4.02
C THR A 46 1.98 -10.01 -3.57
N LEU A 47 0.79 -9.43 -3.69
CA LEU A 47 0.45 -8.11 -3.19
C LEU A 47 -0.62 -8.22 -2.11
N ASP A 48 -0.30 -7.88 -0.88
CA ASP A 48 -1.32 -7.74 0.16
C ASP A 48 -1.97 -6.35 0.05
N LEU A 49 -3.30 -6.31 0.02
CA LEU A 49 -4.07 -5.07 0.07
C LEU A 49 -4.18 -4.60 1.53
N ASP A 50 -4.40 -3.30 1.73
CA ASP A 50 -4.64 -2.70 3.05
C ASP A 50 -6.01 -3.07 3.62
N TRP A 51 -6.99 -3.29 2.74
CA TRP A 51 -8.40 -3.48 3.05
C TRP A 51 -9.10 -4.40 2.05
N TYR A 52 -10.42 -4.53 2.19
CA TYR A 52 -11.26 -5.10 1.12
C TYR A 52 -11.06 -4.34 -0.19
N VAL A 53 -11.31 -5.01 -1.31
CA VAL A 53 -11.30 -4.37 -2.63
C VAL A 53 -12.19 -3.14 -2.62
N ASN A 54 -11.62 -2.00 -2.96
CA ASN A 54 -12.28 -0.70 -2.96
C ASN A 54 -11.71 0.21 -4.07
N PRO A 55 -12.27 1.40 -4.32
CA PRO A 55 -11.84 2.32 -5.37
C PRO A 55 -10.38 2.79 -5.30
N ASP A 56 -9.75 2.81 -4.14
CA ASP A 56 -8.34 3.19 -4.00
C ASP A 56 -7.40 2.21 -4.72
N HIS A 57 -7.87 0.99 -4.99
CA HIS A 57 -7.18 -0.03 -5.77
C HIS A 57 -7.42 0.06 -7.29
N SER A 58 -8.03 1.14 -7.80
CA SER A 58 -8.39 1.27 -9.23
C SER A 58 -7.21 1.09 -10.17
N GLY A 59 -6.02 1.61 -9.85
CA GLY A 59 -4.80 1.44 -10.63
C GLY A 59 -4.35 -0.02 -10.68
N ILE A 60 -4.42 -0.73 -9.55
CA ILE A 60 -4.05 -2.14 -9.42
C ILE A 60 -4.95 -3.00 -10.31
N TYR A 61 -6.27 -2.89 -10.13
CA TYR A 61 -7.22 -3.73 -10.88
C TYR A 61 -7.31 -3.37 -12.35
N SER A 62 -7.13 -2.10 -12.73
CA SER A 62 -6.98 -1.69 -14.12
C SER A 62 -5.70 -2.28 -14.74
N GLY A 63 -4.58 -2.26 -14.03
CA GLY A 63 -3.32 -2.86 -14.47
C GLY A 63 -3.43 -4.38 -14.66
N LEU A 64 -4.16 -5.07 -13.78
CA LEU A 64 -4.44 -6.51 -13.89
C LEU A 64 -5.32 -6.82 -15.10
N ASP A 65 -6.45 -6.10 -15.26
CA ASP A 65 -7.39 -6.29 -16.37
C ASP A 65 -6.73 -6.04 -17.74
N ARG A 66 -5.86 -5.02 -17.80
CA ARG A 66 -5.08 -4.70 -19.01
C ARG A 66 -3.85 -5.59 -19.23
N GLY A 67 -3.53 -6.45 -18.26
CA GLY A 67 -2.39 -7.34 -18.32
C GLY A 67 -1.04 -6.65 -18.23
N TYR A 68 -0.96 -5.44 -17.66
CA TYR A 68 0.28 -4.66 -17.59
C TYR A 68 1.32 -5.33 -16.69
N PHE A 69 0.92 -5.90 -15.57
CA PHE A 69 1.81 -6.66 -14.70
C PHE A 69 2.38 -7.89 -15.42
N LYS A 70 1.54 -8.63 -16.15
CA LYS A 70 2.00 -9.78 -16.92
C LYS A 70 2.98 -9.37 -18.02
N GLN A 71 2.74 -8.24 -18.70
CA GLN A 71 3.67 -7.68 -19.69
C GLN A 71 5.02 -7.30 -19.05
N ALA A 72 4.99 -6.89 -17.77
CA ALA A 72 6.18 -6.59 -16.98
C ALA A 72 6.85 -7.84 -16.36
N GLY A 73 6.38 -9.05 -16.70
CA GLY A 73 6.95 -10.32 -16.22
C GLY A 73 6.47 -10.76 -14.85
N LEU A 74 5.37 -10.19 -14.33
CA LEU A 74 4.83 -10.47 -13.00
C LEU A 74 3.43 -11.07 -13.08
N GLU A 75 3.19 -12.18 -12.36
CA GLU A 75 1.85 -12.73 -12.14
C GLU A 75 1.35 -12.27 -10.77
N VAL A 76 0.84 -11.04 -10.74
CA VAL A 76 0.41 -10.38 -9.50
C VAL A 76 -0.87 -11.00 -8.97
N GLN A 77 -0.86 -11.35 -7.67
CA GLN A 77 -1.98 -11.95 -6.95
C GLN A 77 -2.34 -11.04 -5.75
N PRO A 78 -3.32 -10.12 -5.90
CA PRO A 78 -3.80 -9.32 -4.78
C PRO A 78 -4.50 -10.18 -3.74
N GLN A 79 -4.19 -9.98 -2.48
CA GLN A 79 -4.79 -10.66 -1.35
C GLN A 79 -5.48 -9.67 -0.43
N VAL A 80 -6.72 -9.99 -0.05
CA VAL A 80 -7.45 -9.20 0.95
C VAL A 80 -6.99 -9.66 2.33
N PRO A 81 -6.56 -8.76 3.20
CA PRO A 81 -6.02 -9.11 4.50
C PRO A 81 -7.08 -9.69 5.43
N SER A 82 -6.65 -10.51 6.38
CA SER A 82 -7.52 -11.04 7.44
C SER A 82 -7.87 -9.99 8.49
N ASP A 83 -6.98 -9.05 8.70
CA ASP A 83 -7.14 -7.84 9.51
C ASP A 83 -6.26 -6.70 8.96
N PRO A 84 -6.57 -5.41 9.23
CA PRO A 84 -5.85 -4.28 8.66
C PRO A 84 -4.36 -4.20 9.03
N SER A 85 -3.95 -4.79 10.14
CA SER A 85 -2.54 -4.78 10.59
C SER A 85 -1.72 -5.95 10.04
N ALA A 86 -2.32 -6.87 9.26
CA ALA A 86 -1.64 -8.04 8.72
C ALA A 86 -0.66 -7.69 7.60
N PRO A 87 -0.98 -6.84 6.61
CA PRO A 87 -0.18 -6.67 5.41
C PRO A 87 1.29 -6.35 5.67
N ILE A 88 1.55 -5.37 6.53
CA ILE A 88 2.93 -4.96 6.83
C ILE A 88 3.72 -6.06 7.55
N LYS A 89 3.06 -6.91 8.34
CA LYS A 89 3.68 -8.06 9.02
C LYS A 89 3.96 -9.20 8.05
N GLU A 90 3.08 -9.41 7.07
CA GLU A 90 3.28 -10.43 6.02
C GLU A 90 4.49 -10.08 5.15
N VAL A 91 4.63 -8.81 4.75
CA VAL A 91 5.81 -8.31 4.03
C VAL A 91 7.07 -8.46 4.89
N ALA A 92 7.06 -7.98 6.14
CA ALA A 92 8.22 -8.10 7.03
C ALA A 92 8.65 -9.56 7.23
N ALA A 93 7.71 -10.49 7.23
CA ALA A 93 7.97 -11.92 7.32
C ALA A 93 8.34 -12.60 5.99
N GLY A 94 8.36 -11.86 4.87
CA GLY A 94 8.64 -12.40 3.53
C GLY A 94 7.56 -13.32 2.97
N ARG A 95 6.31 -13.15 3.41
CA ARG A 95 5.14 -13.92 2.91
C ARG A 95 4.37 -13.19 1.82
N ALA A 96 4.57 -11.88 1.70
CA ALA A 96 4.15 -11.07 0.57
C ALA A 96 5.35 -10.32 -0.01
N ASP A 97 5.34 -10.07 -1.32
CA ASP A 97 6.40 -9.32 -1.99
C ASP A 97 6.24 -7.82 -1.74
N LEU A 98 5.00 -7.33 -1.80
CA LEU A 98 4.59 -5.97 -1.47
C LEU A 98 3.30 -5.97 -0.65
N ALA A 99 3.08 -4.89 0.07
CA ALA A 99 1.78 -4.57 0.65
C ALA A 99 1.38 -3.13 0.35
N VAL A 100 0.08 -2.88 0.27
CA VAL A 100 -0.49 -1.56 0.44
C VAL A 100 -0.63 -1.31 1.95
N SER A 101 -0.14 -0.19 2.43
CA SER A 101 -0.23 0.22 3.82
C SER A 101 -0.27 1.76 3.90
N TYR A 102 0.02 2.32 5.07
CA TYR A 102 -0.10 3.74 5.38
C TYR A 102 1.24 4.25 5.93
N GLU A 103 1.61 5.52 5.65
CA GLU A 103 2.83 6.12 6.20
C GLU A 103 2.94 5.94 7.73
N PRO A 104 1.91 6.28 8.54
CA PRO A 104 1.99 6.07 10.00
C PRO A 104 2.26 4.62 10.40
N GLU A 105 1.76 3.64 9.65
CA GLU A 105 2.00 2.22 9.94
C GLU A 105 3.43 1.79 9.59
N VAL A 106 4.03 2.36 8.54
CA VAL A 106 5.45 2.13 8.21
C VAL A 106 6.33 2.64 9.34
N LEU A 107 6.08 3.86 9.82
CA LEU A 107 6.83 4.46 10.94
C LEU A 107 6.69 3.64 12.23
N LEU A 108 5.45 3.23 12.58
CA LEU A 108 5.18 2.37 13.73
C LEU A 108 5.82 0.98 13.61
N ALA A 109 5.87 0.42 12.41
CA ALA A 109 6.48 -0.88 12.17
C ALA A 109 8.00 -0.82 12.33
N GLN A 110 8.62 0.23 11.81
CA GLN A 110 10.06 0.47 11.96
C GLN A 110 10.46 0.75 13.40
N ASP A 111 9.69 1.56 14.13
CA ASP A 111 9.95 1.80 15.56
C ASP A 111 9.92 0.49 16.39
N LYS A 112 9.13 -0.49 15.94
CA LYS A 112 9.10 -1.85 16.51
C LYS A 112 10.17 -2.80 15.96
N GLY A 113 11.08 -2.31 15.13
CA GLY A 113 12.19 -3.06 14.55
C GLY A 113 11.80 -4.00 13.41
N LEU A 114 10.67 -3.78 12.73
CA LEU A 114 10.33 -4.52 11.52
C LEU A 114 11.17 -3.99 10.35
N ASP A 115 11.69 -4.90 9.54
CA ASP A 115 12.57 -4.61 8.40
C ASP A 115 11.76 -4.31 7.14
N VAL A 116 11.11 -3.14 7.12
CA VAL A 116 10.24 -2.69 6.02
C VAL A 116 10.54 -1.25 5.65
N GLU A 117 10.24 -0.86 4.40
CA GLU A 117 10.29 0.51 3.92
C GLU A 117 9.23 0.78 2.86
N ALA A 118 8.82 2.03 2.73
CA ALA A 118 7.94 2.49 1.66
C ALA A 118 8.72 2.63 0.36
N VAL A 119 8.13 2.18 -0.76
CA VAL A 119 8.76 2.19 -2.08
C VAL A 119 8.00 3.01 -3.12
N ALA A 120 6.75 3.40 -2.85
CA ALA A 120 5.96 4.32 -3.67
C ALA A 120 4.73 4.81 -2.90
N ALA A 121 4.31 6.05 -3.09
CA ALA A 121 3.00 6.54 -2.67
C ALA A 121 1.94 6.28 -3.76
N LEU A 122 0.80 5.72 -3.37
CA LEU A 122 -0.38 5.58 -4.23
C LEU A 122 -1.29 6.79 -4.09
N VAL A 123 -1.38 7.33 -2.87
CA VAL A 123 -2.12 8.55 -2.53
C VAL A 123 -1.25 9.39 -1.62
N ASP A 124 -0.79 10.53 -2.12
CA ASP A 124 0.20 11.40 -1.49
C ASP A 124 -0.41 12.50 -0.59
N ARG A 125 -1.66 12.31 -0.16
CA ARG A 125 -2.38 13.23 0.73
C ARG A 125 -3.39 12.48 1.59
N PRO A 126 -3.73 12.97 2.79
CA PRO A 126 -4.71 12.35 3.65
C PRO A 126 -6.09 12.19 2.98
N LEU A 127 -6.58 10.98 2.96
CA LEU A 127 -7.98 10.63 2.71
C LEU A 127 -8.76 10.69 4.02
N THR A 128 -8.11 10.32 5.10
CA THR A 128 -8.60 10.37 6.48
C THR A 128 -9.13 11.77 6.79
N SER A 129 -10.37 11.83 7.23
CA SER A 129 -11.12 13.07 7.40
C SER A 129 -11.93 13.08 8.69
N LEU A 130 -12.17 14.27 9.22
CA LEU A 130 -13.23 14.55 10.16
C LEU A 130 -14.53 14.75 9.37
N ILE A 131 -15.51 13.88 9.60
CA ILE A 131 -16.79 13.90 8.89
C ILE A 131 -17.93 14.09 9.86
N SER A 132 -18.79 15.08 9.59
CA SER A 132 -19.99 15.34 10.39
C SER A 132 -21.22 15.60 9.51
N LEU A 133 -22.42 15.48 10.09
CA LEU A 133 -23.66 15.81 9.42
C LEU A 133 -24.18 17.16 9.90
N PRO A 134 -24.99 17.89 9.12
CA PRO A 134 -25.49 19.23 9.48
C PRO A 134 -26.14 19.31 10.86
N LYS A 135 -26.83 18.25 11.28
CA LYS A 135 -27.49 18.17 12.60
C LYS A 135 -26.53 18.30 13.80
N ALA A 136 -25.24 18.02 13.59
CA ALA A 136 -24.22 18.13 14.63
C ALA A 136 -23.70 19.57 14.84
N GLU A 137 -24.01 20.48 13.88
CA GLU A 137 -23.63 21.89 13.90
C GLU A 137 -22.10 22.11 14.03
N ILE A 138 -21.30 21.15 13.53
CA ILE A 138 -19.84 21.25 13.51
C ILE A 138 -19.41 21.98 12.23
N VAL A 139 -19.27 23.29 12.31
CA VAL A 139 -18.85 24.16 11.20
C VAL A 139 -17.33 24.36 11.20
N THR A 140 -16.75 24.41 12.37
CA THR A 140 -15.27 24.48 12.58
C THR A 140 -14.88 23.46 13.64
N PRO A 141 -13.59 23.08 13.74
CA PRO A 141 -13.13 22.18 14.81
C PRO A 141 -13.43 22.70 16.23
N ALA A 142 -13.53 24.02 16.43
CA ALA A 142 -13.93 24.59 17.72
C ALA A 142 -15.35 24.17 18.16
N ASN A 143 -16.20 23.74 17.23
CA ASN A 143 -17.54 23.23 17.56
C ASN A 143 -17.52 21.76 18.02
N LEU A 144 -16.35 21.16 18.17
CA LEU A 144 -16.18 19.82 18.77
C LEU A 144 -16.33 19.85 20.30
N ASP A 145 -16.31 21.03 20.93
CA ASP A 145 -16.55 21.14 22.37
C ASP A 145 -17.88 20.53 22.79
N GLY A 146 -17.82 19.59 23.71
CA GLY A 146 -18.98 18.80 24.18
C GLY A 146 -19.51 17.76 23.20
N LYS A 147 -18.89 17.55 22.04
CA LYS A 147 -19.33 16.57 21.04
C LYS A 147 -18.71 15.18 21.27
N THR A 148 -19.36 14.18 20.69
CA THR A 148 -18.85 12.81 20.65
C THR A 148 -18.29 12.52 19.27
N VAL A 149 -17.03 12.09 19.21
CA VAL A 149 -16.31 11.72 17.97
C VAL A 149 -16.08 10.21 17.96
N GLY A 150 -16.55 9.54 16.92
CA GLY A 150 -16.30 8.12 16.69
C GLY A 150 -15.01 7.90 15.93
N THR A 151 -14.15 6.99 16.43
CA THR A 151 -12.90 6.57 15.75
C THR A 151 -12.93 5.08 15.44
N ALA A 152 -12.08 4.62 14.51
CA ALA A 152 -11.93 3.20 14.21
C ALA A 152 -11.11 2.45 15.27
N GLY A 153 -10.55 3.16 16.27
CA GLY A 153 -9.71 2.58 17.32
C GLY A 153 -8.28 2.32 16.88
N ILE A 154 -7.84 2.97 15.81
CA ILE A 154 -6.45 2.98 15.38
C ILE A 154 -5.68 3.96 16.30
N PRO A 155 -4.54 3.58 16.88
CA PRO A 155 -3.87 4.37 17.92
C PRO A 155 -3.68 5.84 17.57
N TYR A 156 -3.11 6.15 16.41
CA TYR A 156 -2.83 7.54 16.01
C TYR A 156 -4.08 8.40 15.73
N GLN A 157 -5.29 7.82 15.66
CA GLN A 157 -6.52 8.61 15.48
C GLN A 157 -6.88 9.42 16.73
N SER A 158 -6.53 8.92 17.93
CA SER A 158 -6.70 9.69 19.17
C SER A 158 -5.82 10.94 19.15
N ASP A 159 -4.58 10.81 18.68
CA ASP A 159 -3.63 11.92 18.58
C ASP A 159 -4.03 12.91 17.48
N TYR A 160 -4.64 12.43 16.38
CA TYR A 160 -5.28 13.32 15.40
C TYR A 160 -6.38 14.18 16.04
N LEU A 161 -7.27 13.56 16.84
CA LEU A 161 -8.33 14.30 17.52
C LEU A 161 -7.76 15.32 18.49
N GLU A 162 -6.75 14.95 19.28
CA GLU A 162 -6.07 15.86 20.19
C GLU A 162 -5.44 17.04 19.44
N THR A 163 -4.70 16.79 18.37
CA THR A 163 -4.09 17.83 17.52
C THR A 163 -5.16 18.78 16.96
N ILE A 164 -6.27 18.23 16.44
CA ILE A 164 -7.38 19.04 15.92
C ILE A 164 -7.99 19.95 17.00
N LEU A 165 -8.16 19.45 18.21
CA LEU A 165 -8.68 20.25 19.34
C LEU A 165 -7.68 21.32 19.75
N GLN A 166 -6.42 20.98 19.91
CA GLN A 166 -5.36 21.91 20.30
C GLN A 166 -5.17 23.03 19.27
N ALA A 167 -5.26 22.75 17.97
CA ALA A 167 -5.19 23.75 16.91
C ALA A 167 -6.28 24.83 17.02
N THR A 168 -7.36 24.56 17.75
CA THR A 168 -8.45 25.53 18.02
C THR A 168 -8.41 26.08 19.44
N GLY A 169 -7.40 25.74 20.23
CA GLY A 169 -7.26 26.17 21.63
C GLY A 169 -8.15 25.41 22.61
N LEU A 170 -8.72 24.28 22.19
CA LEU A 170 -9.50 23.39 23.05
C LEU A 170 -8.59 22.37 23.76
N PRO A 171 -8.92 21.99 25.00
CA PRO A 171 -8.19 20.92 25.65
C PRO A 171 -8.57 19.55 25.04
N PRO A 172 -7.71 18.52 25.14
CA PRO A 172 -8.01 17.17 24.64
C PRO A 172 -9.34 16.57 25.18
N SER A 173 -9.74 16.99 26.37
CA SER A 173 -10.98 16.55 27.02
C SER A 173 -12.25 17.26 26.51
N ALA A 174 -12.13 18.21 25.59
CA ALA A 174 -13.27 18.98 25.08
C ALA A 174 -14.24 18.11 24.26
N ALA A 175 -13.75 17.12 23.54
CA ALA A 175 -14.55 16.14 22.84
C ALA A 175 -14.46 14.76 23.51
N LYS A 176 -15.55 13.99 23.43
CA LYS A 176 -15.58 12.61 23.88
C LYS A 176 -15.24 11.68 22.72
N GLU A 177 -14.10 11.03 22.78
CA GLU A 177 -13.79 9.96 21.83
C GLU A 177 -14.51 8.65 22.17
N VAL A 178 -14.99 7.95 21.14
CA VAL A 178 -15.61 6.62 21.25
C VAL A 178 -15.08 5.73 20.12
N ASN A 179 -14.41 4.64 20.50
CA ASN A 179 -14.03 3.62 19.51
C ASN A 179 -15.31 2.90 19.01
N VAL A 180 -15.61 3.04 17.73
CA VAL A 180 -16.74 2.41 17.04
C VAL A 180 -16.29 1.32 16.06
N GLY A 181 -15.00 1.08 15.96
CA GLY A 181 -14.38 0.12 15.03
C GLY A 181 -14.82 0.40 13.59
N LEU A 182 -15.19 -0.65 12.87
CA LEU A 182 -15.63 -0.57 11.47
C LEU A 182 -17.03 0.06 11.28
N ASN A 183 -17.70 0.49 12.36
CA ASN A 183 -19.08 1.02 12.29
C ASN A 183 -19.12 2.56 12.22
N LEU A 184 -18.15 3.20 11.60
CA LEU A 184 -18.07 4.66 11.48
C LEU A 184 -19.39 5.25 10.90
N LEU A 185 -19.74 4.90 9.66
CA LEU A 185 -20.94 5.41 9.01
C LEU A 185 -22.25 5.05 9.73
N PRO A 186 -22.50 3.79 10.12
CA PRO A 186 -23.71 3.44 10.84
C PRO A 186 -23.90 4.22 12.14
N THR A 187 -22.82 4.52 12.87
CA THR A 187 -22.90 5.27 14.13
C THR A 187 -23.16 6.76 13.89
N LEU A 188 -22.53 7.35 12.85
CA LEU A 188 -22.77 8.74 12.46
C LEU A 188 -24.22 8.96 11.97
N ILE A 189 -24.68 8.12 11.03
CA ILE A 189 -26.04 8.21 10.48
C ILE A 189 -27.08 8.00 11.58
N GLY A 190 -26.84 7.02 12.46
CA GLY A 190 -27.71 6.72 13.60
C GLY A 190 -27.69 7.77 14.71
N GLY A 191 -26.81 8.78 14.64
CA GLY A 191 -26.70 9.85 15.64
C GLY A 191 -26.17 9.36 16.99
N ARG A 192 -25.40 8.28 17.02
CA ARG A 192 -24.70 7.80 18.23
C ARG A 192 -23.43 8.60 18.50
N VAL A 193 -22.85 9.18 17.44
CA VAL A 193 -21.76 10.12 17.48
C VAL A 193 -22.11 11.36 16.66
N ASP A 194 -21.51 12.51 16.99
CA ASP A 194 -21.73 13.78 16.32
C ASP A 194 -20.83 13.93 15.08
N ALA A 195 -19.64 13.33 15.13
CA ALA A 195 -18.69 13.25 14.04
C ALA A 195 -17.96 11.90 14.05
N ILE A 196 -17.33 11.57 12.94
CA ILE A 196 -16.37 10.47 12.84
C ILE A 196 -15.01 11.00 12.39
N LEU A 197 -13.94 10.40 12.89
CA LEU A 197 -12.56 10.64 12.49
C LEU A 197 -11.96 9.31 12.03
N GLY A 198 -11.42 9.28 10.80
CA GLY A 198 -10.90 8.05 10.19
C GLY A 198 -11.72 7.55 9.00
N GLY A 199 -12.84 8.20 8.65
CA GLY A 199 -13.51 7.97 7.38
C GLY A 199 -12.78 8.68 6.24
N PHE A 200 -12.76 8.07 5.05
CA PHE A 200 -12.11 8.62 3.87
C PHE A 200 -13.02 9.57 3.09
N ARG A 201 -12.45 10.70 2.64
CA ARG A 201 -13.20 11.74 1.89
C ARG A 201 -13.82 11.23 0.58
N ASN A 202 -13.17 10.27 -0.07
CA ASN A 202 -13.55 9.68 -1.35
C ASN A 202 -14.46 8.43 -1.21
N ILE A 203 -14.56 7.83 -0.03
CA ILE A 203 -15.40 6.67 0.28
C ILE A 203 -16.59 7.09 1.13
N GLU A 204 -16.41 7.30 2.45
CA GLU A 204 -17.50 7.67 3.37
C GLU A 204 -18.12 9.00 3.00
N GLY A 205 -17.32 9.97 2.57
CA GLY A 205 -17.83 11.26 2.12
C GLY A 205 -18.75 11.14 0.90
N VAL A 206 -18.45 10.25 -0.03
CA VAL A 206 -19.25 9.98 -1.23
C VAL A 206 -20.51 9.20 -0.87
N ASP A 207 -20.41 8.14 -0.08
CA ASP A 207 -21.55 7.32 0.33
C ASP A 207 -22.62 8.19 1.05
N LEU A 208 -22.20 9.07 1.96
CA LEU A 208 -23.13 9.99 2.64
C LEU A 208 -23.86 10.93 1.66
N ARG A 209 -23.14 11.46 0.64
CA ARG A 209 -23.75 12.30 -0.41
C ARG A 209 -24.76 11.53 -1.26
N LEU A 210 -24.42 10.28 -1.66
CA LEU A 210 -25.32 9.41 -2.42
C LEU A 210 -26.61 9.07 -1.64
N ARG A 211 -26.55 9.02 -0.31
CA ARG A 211 -27.72 8.85 0.56
C ARG A 211 -28.54 10.13 0.73
N GLY A 212 -28.19 11.21 0.05
CA GLY A 212 -28.87 12.50 0.16
C GLY A 212 -28.57 13.23 1.48
N LEU A 213 -27.53 12.82 2.20
CA LEU A 213 -27.00 13.52 3.35
C LEU A 213 -26.00 14.57 2.87
N ASP A 214 -25.92 15.70 3.56
CA ASP A 214 -25.00 16.80 3.24
C ASP A 214 -23.81 16.80 4.24
N PRO A 215 -22.82 15.88 4.09
CA PRO A 215 -21.74 15.77 5.05
C PRO A 215 -20.76 16.92 4.89
N ARG A 216 -20.29 17.44 6.03
CA ARG A 216 -19.06 18.20 6.09
C ARG A 216 -17.91 17.21 6.20
N VAL A 217 -16.99 17.25 5.24
CA VAL A 217 -15.82 16.39 5.14
C VAL A 217 -14.59 17.28 5.10
N VAL A 218 -13.72 17.15 6.09
CA VAL A 218 -12.49 17.96 6.18
C VAL A 218 -11.32 17.00 6.41
N PRO A 219 -10.36 16.91 5.48
CA PRO A 219 -9.14 16.13 5.65
C PRO A 219 -8.34 16.58 6.87
N VAL A 220 -7.66 15.64 7.54
CA VAL A 220 -6.98 15.92 8.82
C VAL A 220 -5.82 16.91 8.69
N ASP A 221 -5.15 16.94 7.54
CA ASP A 221 -4.07 17.90 7.25
C ASP A 221 -4.56 19.36 7.17
N GLN A 222 -5.85 19.57 6.91
CA GLN A 222 -6.47 20.91 6.98
C GLN A 222 -6.90 21.30 8.40
N LEU A 223 -6.67 20.43 9.37
CA LEU A 223 -7.12 20.57 10.75
C LEU A 223 -5.96 20.63 11.76
N GLY A 224 -4.71 20.68 11.27
CA GLY A 224 -3.52 20.81 12.09
C GLY A 224 -2.65 19.57 12.21
N VAL A 225 -3.11 18.42 11.72
CA VAL A 225 -2.25 17.24 11.55
C VAL A 225 -1.32 17.50 10.37
N PRO A 226 -0.02 17.22 10.46
CA PRO A 226 0.86 17.34 9.29
C PRO A 226 0.37 16.47 8.14
N THR A 227 0.66 16.88 6.89
CA THR A 227 0.32 16.06 5.73
C THR A 227 1.15 14.78 5.72
N TYR A 228 0.62 13.71 5.14
CA TYR A 228 1.28 12.41 5.01
C TYR A 228 0.73 11.64 3.81
N ASP A 229 1.49 10.64 3.37
CA ASP A 229 1.05 9.73 2.30
C ASP A 229 0.02 8.74 2.86
N GLU A 230 -1.25 8.88 2.47
CA GLU A 230 -2.32 8.02 2.99
C GLU A 230 -2.13 6.57 2.59
N LEU A 231 -1.79 6.30 1.32
CA LEU A 231 -1.55 4.94 0.85
C LEU A 231 -0.16 4.82 0.23
N VAL A 232 0.60 3.87 0.72
CA VAL A 232 1.95 3.57 0.24
C VAL A 232 2.12 2.10 -0.10
N LEU A 233 3.00 1.79 -1.06
CA LEU A 233 3.53 0.44 -1.24
C LEU A 233 4.68 0.23 -0.28
N VAL A 234 4.66 -0.89 0.42
CA VAL A 234 5.67 -1.28 1.39
C VAL A 234 6.34 -2.56 0.95
N ALA A 235 7.67 -2.59 1.02
CA ALA A 235 8.51 -3.75 0.77
C ALA A 235 9.32 -4.10 2.01
N ARG A 236 9.82 -5.32 2.08
CA ARG A 236 10.91 -5.65 3.01
C ARG A 236 12.21 -5.07 2.46
N LYS A 237 13.04 -4.42 3.30
CA LYS A 237 14.30 -3.78 2.89
C LYS A 237 15.22 -4.75 2.14
N SER A 238 15.38 -5.98 2.61
CA SER A 238 16.18 -6.97 1.89
C SER A 238 15.64 -7.28 0.48
N ASN A 239 14.33 -7.19 0.24
CA ASN A 239 13.78 -7.36 -1.11
C ASN A 239 14.09 -6.15 -2.01
N VAL A 240 14.16 -4.94 -1.44
CA VAL A 240 14.58 -3.73 -2.17
C VAL A 240 16.05 -3.86 -2.62
N GLU A 241 16.90 -4.41 -1.76
CA GLU A 241 18.31 -4.63 -2.06
C GLU A 241 18.54 -5.80 -3.03
N ASP A 242 17.89 -6.95 -2.78
CA ASP A 242 18.12 -8.21 -3.50
C ASP A 242 17.34 -8.34 -4.80
N HIS A 243 16.13 -7.73 -4.87
CA HIS A 243 15.18 -7.88 -5.97
C HIS A 243 14.56 -6.56 -6.47
N PRO A 244 15.37 -5.48 -6.65
CA PRO A 244 14.87 -4.15 -7.00
C PRO A 244 14.09 -4.14 -8.33
N GLU A 245 14.48 -4.97 -9.29
CA GLU A 245 13.87 -5.00 -10.63
C GLU A 245 12.43 -5.52 -10.62
N ALA A 246 12.08 -6.44 -9.73
CA ALA A 246 10.70 -6.92 -9.62
C ALA A 246 9.79 -5.81 -9.06
N ILE A 247 10.27 -5.08 -8.05
CA ILE A 247 9.55 -3.93 -7.46
C ILE A 247 9.41 -2.80 -8.48
N ARG A 248 10.49 -2.45 -9.20
CA ARG A 248 10.48 -1.46 -10.29
C ARG A 248 9.46 -1.80 -11.37
N SER A 249 9.46 -3.07 -11.78
CA SER A 249 8.53 -3.61 -12.79
C SER A 249 7.08 -3.51 -12.31
N PHE A 250 6.85 -3.80 -11.02
CA PHE A 250 5.52 -3.66 -10.43
C PHE A 250 5.06 -2.20 -10.42
N ILE A 251 5.89 -1.26 -9.90
CA ILE A 251 5.53 0.16 -9.81
C ILE A 251 5.29 0.74 -11.22
N SER A 252 6.12 0.37 -12.21
CA SER A 252 5.94 0.82 -13.60
C SER A 252 4.65 0.30 -14.22
N ALA A 253 4.28 -0.95 -13.95
CA ALA A 253 3.02 -1.53 -14.41
C ALA A 253 1.81 -0.91 -13.71
N LEU A 254 1.93 -0.61 -12.41
CA LEU A 254 0.91 0.08 -11.61
C LEU A 254 0.70 1.51 -12.12
N ALA A 255 1.77 2.26 -12.40
CA ALA A 255 1.67 3.61 -13.00
C ALA A 255 0.84 3.59 -14.29
N ARG A 256 1.12 2.65 -15.20
CA ARG A 256 0.33 2.46 -16.41
C ARG A 256 -1.13 2.09 -16.13
N GLY A 257 -1.37 1.27 -15.10
CA GLY A 257 -2.70 0.90 -14.64
C GLY A 257 -3.48 2.10 -14.10
N THR A 258 -2.81 2.98 -13.36
CA THR A 258 -3.38 4.22 -12.83
C THR A 258 -3.68 5.22 -13.95
N ASP A 259 -2.74 5.44 -14.88
CA ASP A 259 -2.96 6.29 -16.04
C ASP A 259 -4.15 5.82 -16.86
N TYR A 260 -4.25 4.49 -17.07
CA TYR A 260 -5.40 3.90 -17.75
C TYR A 260 -6.71 4.14 -17.00
N ALA A 261 -6.71 3.92 -15.68
CA ALA A 261 -7.89 4.14 -14.82
C ALA A 261 -8.38 5.59 -14.91
N VAL A 262 -7.47 6.55 -14.83
CA VAL A 262 -7.77 8.00 -14.94
C VAL A 262 -8.34 8.35 -16.31
N ALA A 263 -7.80 7.77 -17.38
CA ALA A 263 -8.29 7.99 -18.75
C ALA A 263 -9.63 7.27 -19.04
N HIS A 264 -9.94 6.20 -18.29
CA HIS A 264 -11.09 5.32 -18.55
C HIS A 264 -11.86 5.00 -17.24
N PRO A 265 -12.49 5.99 -16.57
CA PRO A 265 -13.09 5.81 -15.23
C PRO A 265 -14.13 4.70 -15.16
N GLN A 266 -14.92 4.51 -16.21
CA GLN A 266 -15.96 3.46 -16.24
C GLN A 266 -15.35 2.06 -16.30
N GLU A 267 -14.26 1.89 -17.03
CA GLU A 267 -13.55 0.62 -17.12
C GLU A 267 -12.84 0.31 -15.82
N ALA A 268 -12.24 1.33 -15.18
CA ALA A 268 -11.66 1.21 -13.86
C ALA A 268 -12.70 0.76 -12.82
N ALA A 269 -13.88 1.39 -12.81
CA ALA A 269 -14.97 0.97 -11.92
C ALA A 269 -15.43 -0.47 -12.20
N ASN A 270 -15.48 -0.89 -13.46
CA ASN A 270 -15.83 -2.28 -13.81
C ASN A 270 -14.75 -3.27 -13.35
N ALA A 271 -13.47 -2.91 -13.43
CA ALA A 271 -12.37 -3.74 -12.94
C ALA A 271 -12.46 -3.94 -11.42
N VAL A 272 -12.71 -2.86 -10.65
CA VAL A 272 -12.93 -2.92 -9.19
C VAL A 272 -14.17 -3.76 -8.87
N LEU A 273 -15.31 -3.53 -9.55
CA LEU A 273 -16.55 -4.30 -9.35
C LEU A 273 -16.39 -5.79 -9.65
N SER A 274 -15.57 -6.13 -10.63
CA SER A 274 -15.30 -7.53 -11.00
C SER A 274 -14.45 -8.26 -9.96
N ALA A 275 -13.57 -7.52 -9.28
CA ALA A 275 -12.67 -8.06 -8.26
C ALA A 275 -13.30 -8.11 -6.86
N GLY A 276 -14.11 -7.11 -6.51
CA GLY A 276 -14.74 -7.01 -5.20
C GLY A 276 -16.06 -7.78 -5.09
N LYS A 277 -16.32 -8.36 -3.92
CA LYS A 277 -17.58 -9.05 -3.65
C LYS A 277 -18.58 -8.14 -2.96
N GLY A 278 -19.80 -8.07 -3.49
CA GLY A 278 -20.91 -7.34 -2.83
C GLY A 278 -20.85 -5.82 -2.95
N LEU A 279 -19.99 -5.29 -3.83
CA LEU A 279 -19.95 -3.85 -4.11
C LEU A 279 -21.21 -3.38 -4.82
N ASP A 280 -21.74 -2.23 -4.40
CA ASP A 280 -22.86 -1.58 -5.12
C ASP A 280 -22.33 -0.84 -6.35
N PRO A 281 -22.85 -1.12 -7.56
CA PRO A 281 -22.32 -0.53 -8.78
C PRO A 281 -22.45 1.00 -8.87
N THR A 282 -23.50 1.58 -8.29
CA THR A 282 -23.70 3.03 -8.31
C THR A 282 -22.75 3.73 -7.37
N GLN A 283 -22.62 3.20 -6.16
CA GLN A 283 -21.69 3.68 -5.15
C GLN A 283 -20.25 3.57 -5.64
N THR A 284 -19.82 2.37 -6.09
CA THR A 284 -18.47 2.14 -6.56
C THR A 284 -18.05 3.08 -7.69
N ARG A 285 -18.95 3.33 -8.67
CA ARG A 285 -18.63 4.29 -9.74
C ARG A 285 -18.42 5.70 -9.21
N ALA A 286 -19.29 6.16 -8.33
CA ALA A 286 -19.15 7.50 -7.76
C ALA A 286 -17.88 7.64 -6.89
N GLU A 287 -17.54 6.60 -6.15
CA GLU A 287 -16.32 6.55 -5.36
C GLU A 287 -15.07 6.49 -6.25
N VAL A 288 -15.08 5.71 -7.34
CA VAL A 288 -14.00 5.70 -8.34
C VAL A 288 -13.81 7.08 -8.95
N ASP A 289 -14.90 7.74 -9.38
CA ASP A 289 -14.83 9.10 -9.93
C ASP A 289 -14.23 10.11 -8.93
N ALA A 290 -14.47 9.92 -7.63
CA ALA A 290 -13.88 10.74 -6.57
C ALA A 290 -12.43 10.38 -6.23
N THR A 291 -12.03 9.13 -6.46
CA THR A 291 -10.70 8.61 -6.12
C THR A 291 -9.66 8.90 -7.21
N LEU A 292 -10.03 8.73 -8.49
CA LEU A 292 -9.06 8.84 -9.59
C LEU A 292 -8.27 10.15 -9.63
N PRO A 293 -8.85 11.34 -9.35
CA PRO A 293 -8.08 12.57 -9.25
C PRO A 293 -6.98 12.53 -8.18
N LEU A 294 -7.22 11.78 -7.08
CA LEU A 294 -6.29 11.67 -5.97
C LEU A 294 -5.10 10.76 -6.27
N LEU A 295 -5.28 9.79 -7.19
CA LEU A 295 -4.22 8.91 -7.67
C LEU A 295 -3.31 9.59 -8.69
N SER A 296 -3.72 10.72 -9.27
CA SER A 296 -3.05 11.40 -10.39
C SER A 296 -2.41 12.75 -10.03
N GLU A 297 -2.49 13.18 -8.77
CA GLU A 297 -2.08 14.54 -8.37
C GLU A 297 -0.57 14.81 -8.41
N GLN A 298 0.27 13.81 -8.64
CA GLN A 298 1.75 13.93 -8.63
C GLN A 298 2.32 14.61 -9.90
N ARG A 299 1.71 15.68 -10.38
CA ARG A 299 2.11 16.38 -11.61
C ARG A 299 3.57 16.83 -11.57
N GLY A 300 4.34 16.40 -12.57
CA GLY A 300 5.75 16.80 -12.74
C GLY A 300 6.75 16.03 -11.87
N ARG A 301 6.29 15.00 -11.14
CA ARG A 301 7.12 14.06 -10.39
C ARG A 301 6.92 12.63 -10.93
N PRO A 302 7.86 11.71 -10.68
CA PRO A 302 7.63 10.29 -10.97
C PRO A 302 6.37 9.79 -10.25
N TYR A 303 5.66 8.85 -10.89
CA TYR A 303 4.56 8.15 -10.20
C TYR A 303 5.07 7.47 -8.93
N GLY A 304 4.36 7.66 -7.84
CA GLY A 304 4.73 7.08 -6.55
C GLY A 304 5.73 7.89 -5.72
N TYR A 305 6.06 9.13 -6.14
CA TYR A 305 7.02 9.95 -5.41
C TYR A 305 6.56 10.27 -3.99
N MET A 306 7.46 10.07 -3.03
CA MET A 306 7.30 10.38 -1.61
C MET A 306 8.19 11.57 -1.24
N ASN A 307 7.61 12.58 -0.57
CA ASN A 307 8.33 13.78 -0.17
C ASN A 307 9.03 13.58 1.18
N ALA A 308 10.35 13.43 1.16
CA ALA A 308 11.15 13.19 2.36
C ALA A 308 11.00 14.27 3.44
N ASP A 309 10.73 15.54 3.07
CA ASP A 309 10.55 16.59 4.05
C ASP A 309 9.18 16.48 4.76
N GLU A 310 8.11 16.11 4.02
CA GLU A 310 6.79 15.85 4.58
C GLU A 310 6.82 14.62 5.51
N TRP A 311 7.51 13.53 5.09
CA TRP A 311 7.72 12.35 5.94
C TRP A 311 8.47 12.66 7.23
N ARG A 312 9.48 13.55 7.17
CA ARG A 312 10.21 13.98 8.37
C ARG A 312 9.29 14.77 9.31
N GLU A 313 8.53 15.73 8.79
CA GLU A 313 7.60 16.54 9.58
C GLU A 313 6.54 15.67 10.26
N TYR A 314 6.00 14.70 9.53
CA TYR A 314 5.01 13.77 10.08
C TYR A 314 5.63 12.83 11.13
N ALA A 315 6.82 12.30 10.91
CA ALA A 315 7.53 11.47 11.89
C ALA A 315 7.91 12.25 13.16
N GLU A 316 8.32 13.52 13.02
CA GLU A 316 8.56 14.40 14.16
C GLU A 316 7.28 14.61 14.97
N TRP A 317 6.16 14.85 14.31
CA TRP A 317 4.85 14.94 14.95
C TRP A 317 4.47 13.63 15.69
N MET A 318 4.68 12.45 15.07
CA MET A 318 4.44 11.16 15.73
C MET A 318 5.32 10.98 16.97
N SER A 319 6.58 11.40 16.91
CA SER A 319 7.49 11.35 18.07
C SER A 319 7.09 12.32 19.18
N GLU A 320 6.61 13.52 18.85
CA GLU A 320 6.11 14.50 19.80
C GLU A 320 4.85 14.03 20.56
N HIS A 321 4.10 13.12 19.94
CA HIS A 321 2.89 12.49 20.51
C HIS A 321 3.16 11.11 21.13
N ASP A 322 4.43 10.74 21.35
CA ASP A 322 4.82 9.45 21.95
C ASP A 322 4.31 8.21 21.16
N LEU A 323 3.95 8.37 19.87
CA LEU A 323 3.53 7.26 19.00
C LEU A 323 4.72 6.42 18.54
N ILE A 324 5.87 7.06 18.35
CA ILE A 324 7.16 6.41 18.05
C ILE A 324 8.24 6.95 18.98
N SER A 325 9.27 6.17 19.23
CA SER A 325 10.35 6.52 20.16
C SER A 325 11.23 7.68 19.72
N SER A 326 11.39 7.85 18.41
CA SER A 326 12.11 8.96 17.78
C SER A 326 11.75 9.04 16.29
N ALA A 327 11.80 10.25 15.71
CA ALA A 327 11.66 10.42 14.27
C ALA A 327 12.88 9.83 13.54
N PRO A 328 12.70 8.84 12.64
CA PRO A 328 13.80 8.30 11.84
C PRO A 328 14.23 9.28 10.73
N ASP A 329 15.44 9.10 10.19
CA ASP A 329 15.80 9.76 8.93
C ASP A 329 14.90 9.20 7.80
N PRO A 330 14.32 10.04 6.94
CA PRO A 330 13.47 9.57 5.84
C PRO A 330 14.13 8.48 4.97
N SER A 331 15.45 8.53 4.76
CA SER A 331 16.18 7.51 4.01
C SER A 331 16.19 6.12 4.67
N GLU A 332 15.78 6.03 5.94
CA GLU A 332 15.63 4.75 6.64
C GLU A 332 14.24 4.13 6.46
N VAL A 333 13.25 4.92 6.05
CA VAL A 333 11.83 4.52 6.03
C VAL A 333 11.22 4.52 4.65
N LEU A 334 11.82 5.23 3.69
CA LEU A 334 11.36 5.30 2.31
C LEU A 334 12.51 5.29 1.30
N THR A 335 12.21 4.86 0.06
CA THR A 335 13.09 5.06 -1.10
C THR A 335 12.31 5.45 -2.35
N ASN A 336 12.81 6.45 -3.09
CA ASN A 336 12.29 6.85 -4.40
C ASN A 336 13.13 6.28 -5.56
N GLU A 337 14.15 5.47 -5.28
CA GLU A 337 15.09 4.96 -6.31
C GLU A 337 14.46 3.94 -7.27
N LEU A 338 13.30 3.37 -6.87
CA LEU A 338 12.59 2.34 -7.63
C LEU A 338 11.47 2.91 -8.52
N LEU A 339 11.25 4.21 -8.49
CA LEU A 339 10.18 4.85 -9.23
C LEU A 339 10.47 4.90 -10.74
N PRO A 340 9.44 4.85 -11.61
CA PRO A 340 9.63 5.01 -13.04
C PRO A 340 10.11 6.43 -13.36
N GLU A 341 10.85 6.57 -14.47
CA GLU A 341 11.16 7.90 -14.99
C GLU A 341 9.87 8.70 -15.21
N PRO A 342 9.88 10.02 -14.96
CA PRO A 342 8.72 10.85 -15.24
C PRO A 342 8.29 10.68 -16.71
N ALA A 343 7.00 10.44 -16.93
CA ALA A 343 6.47 10.51 -18.29
C ALA A 343 6.62 11.97 -18.76
N PHE A 344 7.58 12.22 -19.66
CA PHE A 344 7.69 13.51 -20.32
C PHE A 344 6.42 13.72 -21.17
N GLY A 345 5.50 14.56 -20.65
CA GLY A 345 4.33 15.04 -21.39
C GLY A 345 4.68 16.10 -22.43
#